data_28048bb823cb6286dfbae2e8a6559081
#
_entry.id   28048bb823cb6286dfbae2e8a6559081
#
_cell.length_a   1.000
_cell.length_b   1.000
_cell.length_c   1.000
_cell.angle_alpha   90.00
_cell.angle_beta   90.00
_cell.angle_gamma   90.00
#
_symmetry.space_group_name_H-M   'P 1'
#
loop_
_entity.id
_entity.type
_entity.pdbx_description
1 polymer ?
#
loop_
_entity_poly.entity_id
_entity_poly.type
_entity_poly.pdbx_seq_one_letter_code
_entity_poly.pdbx_strand_id
1 'polypeptide(L)'
;MPQERLVGQHCVLIIAKAWQGIVQEALALLRQSLDWDRALRRLDELNARVEDPTLWDNAKQAQEVMRERTRLDSAIGATRAIEAEKSDTAELIEMAEAEGDEGMVDEAVAALKALADRADEDKIKALLAGEADSYDTYLEIHAGAGGTESQDWAEMLFRMYARWAEKRGF
;
A
#
# COMPACT_ATOMS: atom_id res chain seq x y z
N MET A 1 -4.12 41.73 -2.77
CA MET A 1 -5.20 41.77 -1.74
C MET A 1 -4.84 40.75 -0.67
N PRO A 2 -4.56 41.12 0.59
CA PRO A 2 -4.06 40.16 1.60
C PRO A 2 -5.13 39.15 2.08
N GLN A 3 -6.42 39.44 1.95
CA GLN A 3 -7.48 38.55 2.42
C GLN A 3 -7.72 37.32 1.55
N GLU A 4 -7.51 37.41 0.25
CA GLU A 4 -7.65 36.25 -0.68
C GLU A 4 -6.53 35.21 -0.51
N ARG A 5 -5.32 35.67 -0.16
CA ARG A 5 -4.19 34.77 0.15
C ARG A 5 -4.42 33.97 1.42
N LEU A 6 -4.92 34.59 2.47
CA LEU A 6 -5.25 33.92 3.74
C LEU A 6 -6.32 32.85 3.59
N VAL A 7 -7.29 33.03 2.71
CA VAL A 7 -8.35 32.04 2.44
C VAL A 7 -7.76 30.86 1.65
N GLY A 8 -6.88 31.10 0.68
CA GLY A 8 -6.21 30.07 -0.10
C GLY A 8 -5.32 29.16 0.76
N GLN A 9 -4.44 29.75 1.57
CA GLN A 9 -3.55 29.02 2.47
C GLN A 9 -4.33 28.20 3.51
N HIS A 10 -5.41 28.75 4.06
CA HIS A 10 -6.23 28.00 5.02
C HIS A 10 -6.92 26.79 4.38
N CYS A 11 -7.32 26.89 3.12
CA CYS A 11 -7.90 25.78 2.37
C CYS A 11 -6.89 24.66 2.10
N VAL A 12 -5.66 25.00 1.73
CA VAL A 12 -4.57 24.04 1.47
C VAL A 12 -4.23 23.25 2.73
N LEU A 13 -4.15 23.90 3.89
CA LEU A 13 -3.92 23.24 5.17
C LEU A 13 -5.02 22.28 5.60
N ILE A 14 -6.27 22.63 5.34
CA ILE A 14 -7.41 21.72 5.62
C ILE A 14 -7.28 20.47 4.74
N ILE A 15 -6.94 20.64 3.47
CA ILE A 15 -6.72 19.55 2.54
C ILE A 15 -5.54 18.66 3.00
N ALA A 16 -4.41 19.26 3.38
CA ALA A 16 -3.25 18.52 3.89
C ALA A 16 -3.61 17.70 5.14
N LYS A 17 -4.35 18.25 6.09
CA LYS A 17 -4.82 17.51 7.26
C LYS A 17 -5.75 16.35 6.91
N ALA A 18 -6.60 16.52 5.91
CA ALA A 18 -7.46 15.43 5.43
C ALA A 18 -6.63 14.26 4.85
N TRP A 19 -5.63 14.56 4.01
CA TRP A 19 -4.74 13.53 3.47
C TRP A 19 -3.89 12.85 4.55
N GLN A 20 -3.37 13.62 5.52
CA GLN A 20 -2.68 13.05 6.69
C GLN A 20 -3.59 12.08 7.47
N GLY A 21 -4.86 12.42 7.63
CA GLY A 21 -5.87 11.56 8.27
C GLY A 21 -6.05 10.22 7.53
N ILE A 22 -6.15 10.27 6.19
CA ILE A 22 -6.28 9.07 5.35
C ILE A 22 -5.05 8.17 5.49
N VAL A 23 -3.83 8.75 5.42
CA VAL A 23 -2.58 7.99 5.62
C VAL A 23 -2.52 7.38 7.02
N GLN A 24 -2.93 8.12 8.04
CA GLN A 24 -2.96 7.62 9.43
C GLN A 24 -3.91 6.44 9.60
N GLU A 25 -5.09 6.51 9.00
CA GLU A 25 -6.08 5.42 9.04
C GLU A 25 -5.55 4.18 8.30
N ALA A 26 -4.95 4.36 7.13
CA ALA A 26 -4.32 3.27 6.37
C ALA A 26 -3.20 2.60 7.19
N LEU A 27 -2.30 3.38 7.81
CA LEU A 27 -1.24 2.87 8.68
C LEU A 27 -1.79 2.07 9.87
N ALA A 28 -2.87 2.52 10.49
CA ALA A 28 -3.50 1.80 11.60
C ALA A 28 -4.02 0.44 11.15
N LEU A 29 -4.70 0.37 10.00
CA LEU A 29 -5.21 -0.88 9.43
C LEU A 29 -4.08 -1.81 8.97
N LEU A 30 -3.03 -1.29 8.32
CA LEU A 30 -1.85 -2.08 7.92
C LEU A 30 -1.17 -2.72 9.14
N ARG A 31 -0.98 -1.98 10.22
CA ARG A 31 -0.42 -2.49 11.47
C ARG A 31 -1.32 -3.52 12.14
N GLN A 32 -2.63 -3.30 12.12
CA GLN A 32 -3.60 -4.24 12.66
C GLN A 32 -3.63 -5.55 11.85
N SER A 33 -3.68 -5.48 10.52
CA SER A 33 -3.71 -6.66 9.64
C SER A 33 -2.44 -7.51 9.77
N LEU A 34 -1.30 -6.88 10.02
CA LEU A 34 -0.01 -7.55 10.18
C LEU A 34 0.19 -8.12 11.60
N ASP A 35 -0.64 -7.76 12.58
CA ASP A 35 -0.37 -8.00 14.01
C ASP A 35 1.03 -7.47 14.39
N TRP A 36 1.20 -6.16 14.30
CA TRP A 36 2.48 -5.45 14.27
C TRP A 36 3.50 -5.94 15.30
N ASP A 37 3.11 -6.04 16.56
CA ASP A 37 4.04 -6.42 17.63
C ASP A 37 4.47 -7.89 17.52
N ARG A 38 3.58 -8.75 17.05
CA ARG A 38 3.88 -10.15 16.79
C ARG A 38 4.78 -10.30 15.56
N ALA A 39 4.50 -9.54 14.49
CA ALA A 39 5.31 -9.54 13.27
C ALA A 39 6.75 -9.11 13.54
N LEU A 40 6.95 -8.06 14.36
CA LEU A 40 8.29 -7.62 14.76
C LEU A 40 9.05 -8.70 15.50
N ARG A 41 8.45 -9.28 16.55
CA ARG A 41 9.07 -10.38 17.31
C ARG A 41 9.37 -11.58 16.40
N ARG A 42 8.44 -11.91 15.50
CA ARG A 42 8.65 -13.02 14.59
C ARG A 42 9.78 -12.77 13.59
N LEU A 43 9.92 -11.54 13.12
CA LEU A 43 11.05 -11.17 12.24
C LEU A 43 12.38 -11.31 12.98
N ASP A 44 12.46 -10.90 14.26
CA ASP A 44 13.66 -11.05 15.08
C ASP A 44 14.02 -12.52 15.31
N GLU A 45 13.01 -13.38 15.59
CA GLU A 45 13.21 -14.83 15.70
C GLU A 45 13.76 -15.43 14.38
N LEU A 46 13.20 -15.02 13.24
CA LEU A 46 13.63 -15.49 11.92
C LEU A 46 15.04 -15.02 11.59
N ASN A 47 15.39 -13.78 11.95
CA ASN A 47 16.75 -13.25 11.78
C ASN A 47 17.76 -14.08 12.59
N ALA A 48 17.46 -14.32 13.88
CA ALA A 48 18.31 -15.17 14.71
C ALA A 48 18.44 -16.60 14.17
N ARG A 49 17.35 -17.14 13.57
CA ARG A 49 17.37 -18.47 12.99
C ARG A 49 18.19 -18.58 11.70
N VAL A 50 18.23 -17.51 10.90
CA VAL A 50 19.08 -17.45 9.69
C VAL A 50 20.58 -17.41 10.05
N GLU A 51 20.93 -16.88 11.23
CA GLU A 51 22.31 -16.87 11.74
C GLU A 51 22.77 -18.22 12.27
N ASP A 52 21.83 -19.17 12.53
CA ASP A 52 22.16 -20.51 12.98
C ASP A 52 22.66 -21.37 11.80
N PRO A 53 23.92 -21.86 11.84
CA PRO A 53 24.47 -22.69 10.78
C PRO A 53 23.68 -23.98 10.52
N THR A 54 23.03 -24.53 11.54
CA THR A 54 22.27 -25.78 11.43
C THR A 54 21.02 -25.66 10.57
N LEU A 55 20.51 -24.45 10.35
CA LEU A 55 19.39 -24.21 9.44
C LEU A 55 19.72 -24.69 8.01
N TRP A 56 20.95 -24.50 7.58
CA TRP A 56 21.41 -24.75 6.21
C TRP A 56 21.62 -26.24 5.89
N ASP A 57 21.62 -27.09 6.92
CA ASP A 57 21.66 -28.56 6.75
C ASP A 57 20.35 -29.09 6.15
N ASN A 58 19.24 -28.34 6.26
CA ASN A 58 17.93 -28.69 5.72
C ASN A 58 17.45 -27.62 4.74
N ALA A 59 17.69 -27.85 3.45
CA ALA A 59 17.37 -26.91 2.39
C ALA A 59 15.88 -26.51 2.34
N LYS A 60 14.96 -27.44 2.62
CA LYS A 60 13.51 -27.16 2.63
C LYS A 60 13.15 -26.22 3.76
N GLN A 61 13.65 -26.47 4.96
CA GLN A 61 13.40 -25.63 6.14
C GLN A 61 14.03 -24.25 5.97
N ALA A 62 15.25 -24.17 5.42
CA ALA A 62 15.90 -22.90 5.11
C ALA A 62 15.07 -22.06 4.14
N GLN A 63 14.53 -22.69 3.08
CA GLN A 63 13.69 -22.01 2.11
C GLN A 63 12.38 -21.46 2.74
N GLU A 64 11.73 -22.23 3.61
CA GLU A 64 10.52 -21.80 4.31
C GLU A 64 10.80 -20.59 5.23
N VAL A 65 11.87 -20.67 6.03
CA VAL A 65 12.32 -19.58 6.92
C VAL A 65 12.65 -18.32 6.13
N MET A 66 13.40 -18.45 5.04
CA MET A 66 13.77 -17.30 4.20
C MET A 66 12.55 -16.67 3.52
N ARG A 67 11.60 -17.47 3.06
CA ARG A 67 10.37 -16.96 2.46
C ARG A 67 9.52 -16.19 3.48
N GLU A 68 9.32 -16.75 4.67
CA GLU A 68 8.58 -16.09 5.75
C GLU A 68 9.28 -14.79 6.17
N ARG A 69 10.60 -14.83 6.37
CA ARG A 69 11.43 -13.66 6.71
C ARG A 69 11.28 -12.55 5.67
N THR A 70 11.48 -12.87 4.39
CA THR A 70 11.38 -11.87 3.30
C THR A 70 9.99 -11.24 3.24
N ARG A 71 8.94 -12.04 3.43
CA ARG A 71 7.56 -11.54 3.43
C ARG A 71 7.32 -10.55 4.58
N LEU A 72 7.74 -10.90 5.81
CA LEU A 72 7.58 -10.02 6.98
C LEU A 72 8.43 -8.77 6.87
N ASP A 73 9.69 -8.89 6.47
CA ASP A 73 10.61 -7.77 6.30
C ASP A 73 10.08 -6.76 5.26
N SER A 74 9.58 -7.25 4.13
CA SER A 74 8.97 -6.41 3.10
C SER A 74 7.70 -5.70 3.60
N ALA A 75 6.81 -6.39 4.33
CA ALA A 75 5.58 -5.80 4.84
C ALA A 75 5.84 -4.75 5.93
N ILE A 76 6.76 -5.04 6.85
CA ILE A 76 7.18 -4.11 7.90
C ILE A 76 7.90 -2.90 7.29
N GLY A 77 8.80 -3.15 6.33
CA GLY A 77 9.53 -2.10 5.62
C GLY A 77 8.61 -1.16 4.85
N ALA A 78 7.63 -1.69 4.13
CA ALA A 78 6.63 -0.89 3.41
C ALA A 78 5.82 0.00 4.37
N THR A 79 5.36 -0.55 5.51
CA THR A 79 4.60 0.22 6.49
C THR A 79 5.45 1.34 7.11
N ARG A 80 6.72 1.06 7.45
CA ARG A 80 7.66 2.06 7.96
C ARG A 80 7.98 3.14 6.93
N ALA A 81 8.10 2.79 5.66
CA ALA A 81 8.34 3.75 4.59
C ALA A 81 7.19 4.76 4.45
N ILE A 82 5.94 4.29 4.50
CA ILE A 82 4.76 5.17 4.50
C ILE A 82 4.77 6.12 5.70
N GLU A 83 5.13 5.61 6.88
CA GLU A 83 5.20 6.41 8.11
C GLU A 83 6.28 7.48 8.05
N ALA A 84 7.48 7.14 7.57
CA ALA A 84 8.58 8.08 7.37
C ALA A 84 8.19 9.16 6.36
N GLU A 85 7.70 8.77 5.18
CA GLU A 85 7.30 9.72 4.13
C GLU A 85 6.16 10.66 4.60
N LYS A 86 5.24 10.17 5.43
CA LYS A 86 4.21 11.01 6.06
C LYS A 86 4.84 12.08 6.97
N SER A 87 5.83 11.69 7.79
CA SER A 87 6.54 12.60 8.70
C SER A 87 7.31 13.64 7.90
N ASP A 88 8.11 13.20 6.95
CA ASP A 88 8.94 14.06 6.10
C ASP A 88 8.08 15.08 5.32
N THR A 89 6.96 14.63 4.78
CA THR A 89 6.04 15.52 4.05
C THR A 89 5.36 16.52 4.97
N ALA A 90 5.01 16.13 6.19
CA ALA A 90 4.42 17.04 7.18
C ALA A 90 5.42 18.14 7.58
N GLU A 91 6.68 17.76 7.86
CA GLU A 91 7.76 18.69 8.18
C GLU A 91 8.04 19.65 7.01
N LEU A 92 8.00 19.14 5.77
CA LEU A 92 8.20 19.96 4.57
C LEU A 92 7.09 21.02 4.43
N ILE A 93 5.82 20.65 4.70
CA ILE A 93 4.71 21.60 4.67
C ILE A 93 4.92 22.68 5.72
N GLU A 94 5.29 22.33 6.96
CA GLU A 94 5.52 23.30 8.04
C GLU A 94 6.68 24.27 7.70
N MET A 95 7.78 23.76 7.13
CA MET A 95 8.90 24.60 6.71
C MET A 95 8.51 25.55 5.58
N ALA A 96 7.85 25.05 4.54
CA ALA A 96 7.42 25.84 3.40
C ALA A 96 6.44 26.96 3.81
N GLU A 97 5.55 26.69 4.78
CA GLU A 97 4.65 27.68 5.37
C GLU A 97 5.42 28.77 6.15
N ALA A 98 6.41 28.36 6.96
CA ALA A 98 7.23 29.31 7.73
C ALA A 98 8.03 30.24 6.81
N GLU A 99 8.46 29.77 5.65
CA GLU A 99 9.17 30.57 4.64
C GLU A 99 8.26 31.37 3.71
N GLY A 100 6.96 31.05 3.70
CA GLY A 100 5.95 31.67 2.82
C GLY A 100 6.10 31.25 1.35
N ASP A 101 6.69 30.10 1.10
CA ASP A 101 6.86 29.52 -0.24
C ASP A 101 5.62 28.70 -0.64
N GLU A 102 4.67 29.39 -1.30
CA GLU A 102 3.40 28.77 -1.76
C GLU A 102 3.68 27.62 -2.76
N GLY A 103 4.72 27.73 -3.60
CA GLY A 103 5.04 26.68 -4.57
C GLY A 103 5.50 25.40 -3.90
N MET A 104 6.33 25.51 -2.87
CA MET A 104 6.80 24.36 -2.08
C MET A 104 5.66 23.74 -1.26
N VAL A 105 4.74 24.56 -0.74
CA VAL A 105 3.54 24.03 -0.05
C VAL A 105 2.69 23.20 -1.01
N ASP A 106 2.41 23.70 -2.21
CA ASP A 106 1.60 22.99 -3.21
C ASP A 106 2.25 21.68 -3.63
N GLU A 107 3.58 21.66 -3.81
CA GLU A 107 4.34 20.45 -4.16
C GLU A 107 4.29 19.42 -3.02
N ALA A 108 4.49 19.86 -1.78
CA ALA A 108 4.42 18.98 -0.61
C ALA A 108 3.01 18.40 -0.39
N VAL A 109 1.96 19.18 -0.61
CA VAL A 109 0.57 18.70 -0.53
C VAL A 109 0.24 17.73 -1.65
N ALA A 110 0.77 17.93 -2.86
CA ALA A 110 0.63 16.97 -3.95
C ALA A 110 1.35 15.64 -3.64
N ALA A 111 2.54 15.69 -3.04
CA ALA A 111 3.26 14.51 -2.57
C ALA A 111 2.47 13.76 -1.49
N LEU A 112 1.90 14.48 -0.52
CA LEU A 112 1.07 13.90 0.54
C LEU A 112 -0.20 13.22 -0.03
N LYS A 113 -0.81 13.82 -1.06
CA LYS A 113 -1.93 13.20 -1.77
C LYS A 113 -1.51 11.89 -2.45
N ALA A 114 -0.39 11.88 -3.16
CA ALA A 114 0.12 10.67 -3.80
C ALA A 114 0.45 9.57 -2.78
N LEU A 115 0.96 9.96 -1.61
CA LEU A 115 1.18 9.05 -0.49
C LEU A 115 -0.15 8.47 0.03
N ALA A 116 -1.18 9.29 0.17
CA ALA A 116 -2.50 8.84 0.62
C ALA A 116 -3.13 7.85 -0.37
N ASP A 117 -3.04 8.12 -1.67
CA ASP A 117 -3.54 7.23 -2.72
C ASP A 117 -2.82 5.85 -2.67
N ARG A 118 -1.49 5.83 -2.49
CA ARG A 118 -0.70 4.58 -2.34
C ARG A 118 -1.03 3.85 -1.03
N ALA A 119 -1.14 4.56 0.07
CA ALA A 119 -1.46 3.97 1.37
C ALA A 119 -2.86 3.32 1.37
N ASP A 120 -3.83 3.92 0.68
CA ASP A 120 -5.17 3.35 0.51
C ASP A 120 -5.17 2.10 -0.37
N GLU A 121 -4.38 2.08 -1.46
CA GLU A 121 -4.17 0.88 -2.26
C GLU A 121 -3.54 -0.27 -1.45
N ASP A 122 -2.53 0.02 -0.64
CA ASP A 122 -1.85 -0.99 0.18
C ASP A 122 -2.73 -1.49 1.33
N LYS A 123 -3.57 -0.62 1.90
CA LYS A 123 -4.64 -1.00 2.83
C LYS A 123 -5.61 -2.01 2.19
N ILE A 124 -6.08 -1.75 0.96
CA ILE A 124 -6.97 -2.66 0.25
C ILE A 124 -6.29 -4.01 0.00
N LYS A 125 -5.03 -4.01 -0.46
CA LYS A 125 -4.26 -5.25 -0.64
C LYS A 125 -4.12 -6.04 0.66
N ALA A 126 -3.83 -5.36 1.78
CA ALA A 126 -3.70 -6.01 3.08
C ALA A 126 -5.02 -6.61 3.61
N LEU A 127 -6.15 -5.95 3.36
CA LEU A 127 -7.47 -6.46 3.72
C LEU A 127 -7.91 -7.66 2.87
N LEU A 128 -7.40 -7.76 1.64
CA LEU A 128 -7.69 -8.85 0.71
C LEU A 128 -6.61 -9.96 0.75
N ALA A 129 -5.60 -9.85 1.62
CA ALA A 129 -4.51 -10.81 1.75
C ALA A 129 -4.90 -12.01 2.61
N GLY A 130 -5.83 -12.84 2.13
CA GLY A 130 -6.13 -14.15 2.70
C GLY A 130 -5.04 -15.19 2.41
N GLU A 131 -5.07 -16.33 3.10
CA GLU A 131 -4.10 -17.42 2.91
C GLU A 131 -4.08 -17.95 1.46
N ALA A 132 -5.24 -17.93 0.80
CA ALA A 132 -5.43 -18.39 -0.58
C ALA A 132 -5.10 -17.32 -1.65
N ASP A 133 -4.99 -16.04 -1.27
CA ASP A 133 -4.86 -14.93 -2.23
C ASP A 133 -3.49 -14.90 -2.94
N SER A 134 -2.51 -15.65 -2.42
CA SER A 134 -1.19 -15.82 -3.05
C SER A 134 -1.12 -16.97 -4.05
N TYR A 135 -2.20 -17.73 -4.23
CA TYR A 135 -2.23 -18.86 -5.14
C TYR A 135 -2.65 -18.43 -6.55
N ASP A 136 -2.15 -19.16 -7.53
CA ASP A 136 -2.63 -19.04 -8.90
C ASP A 136 -4.13 -19.39 -8.96
N THR A 137 -4.89 -18.66 -9.75
CA THR A 137 -6.32 -18.87 -9.92
C THR A 137 -6.72 -18.89 -11.38
N TYR A 138 -7.86 -19.50 -11.65
CA TYR A 138 -8.47 -19.52 -12.97
C TYR A 138 -9.75 -18.69 -12.93
N LEU A 139 -9.87 -17.76 -13.89
CA LEU A 139 -11.10 -16.99 -14.09
C LEU A 139 -11.86 -17.56 -15.28
N GLU A 140 -13.04 -18.11 -15.01
CA GLU A 140 -13.96 -18.60 -16.04
C GLU A 140 -15.14 -17.64 -16.23
N ILE A 141 -15.48 -17.33 -17.47
CA ILE A 141 -16.59 -16.46 -17.80
C ILE A 141 -17.57 -17.25 -18.67
N HIS A 142 -18.77 -17.48 -18.14
CA HIS A 142 -19.81 -18.24 -18.81
C HIS A 142 -20.90 -17.30 -19.33
N ALA A 143 -21.26 -17.46 -20.61
CA ALA A 143 -22.45 -16.82 -21.15
C ALA A 143 -23.71 -17.41 -20.52
N GLY A 144 -24.61 -16.55 -20.04
CA GLY A 144 -25.91 -16.97 -19.53
C GLY A 144 -26.92 -17.32 -20.64
N ALA A 145 -28.20 -17.51 -20.28
CA ALA A 145 -29.26 -17.93 -21.19
C ALA A 145 -29.78 -16.84 -22.16
N GLY A 146 -28.99 -15.83 -22.51
CA GLY A 146 -29.34 -14.65 -23.30
C GLY A 146 -29.04 -14.76 -24.81
N GLY A 147 -28.71 -15.93 -25.35
CA GLY A 147 -28.37 -16.10 -26.78
C GLY A 147 -27.07 -15.39 -27.18
N THR A 148 -26.99 -14.86 -28.41
CA THR A 148 -25.81 -14.17 -28.97
C THR A 148 -25.39 -12.96 -28.15
N GLU A 149 -26.32 -12.17 -27.63
CA GLU A 149 -26.02 -10.99 -26.82
C GLU A 149 -25.28 -11.35 -25.51
N SER A 150 -25.63 -12.47 -24.90
CA SER A 150 -24.93 -12.94 -23.68
C SER A 150 -23.52 -13.44 -23.99
N GLN A 151 -23.29 -13.99 -25.19
CA GLN A 151 -21.98 -14.40 -25.65
C GLN A 151 -21.08 -13.18 -25.91
N ASP A 152 -21.62 -12.16 -26.61
CA ASP A 152 -20.90 -10.90 -26.85
C ASP A 152 -20.52 -10.21 -25.53
N TRP A 153 -21.42 -10.21 -24.54
CA TRP A 153 -21.15 -9.68 -23.22
C TRP A 153 -20.06 -10.46 -22.49
N ALA A 154 -20.11 -11.78 -22.53
CA ALA A 154 -19.07 -12.63 -21.93
C ALA A 154 -17.69 -12.39 -22.57
N GLU A 155 -17.63 -12.20 -23.90
CA GLU A 155 -16.41 -11.86 -24.60
C GLU A 155 -15.86 -10.47 -24.22
N MET A 156 -16.75 -9.49 -24.03
CA MET A 156 -16.35 -8.16 -23.53
C MET A 156 -15.73 -8.24 -22.13
N LEU A 157 -16.36 -9.00 -21.23
CA LEU A 157 -15.83 -9.23 -19.86
C LEU A 157 -14.48 -9.96 -19.90
N PHE A 158 -14.36 -11.00 -20.74
CA PHE A 158 -13.09 -11.69 -20.91
C PHE A 158 -11.97 -10.73 -21.35
N ARG A 159 -12.21 -9.91 -22.35
CA ARG A 159 -11.24 -8.91 -22.82
C ARG A 159 -10.90 -7.88 -21.74
N MET A 160 -11.87 -7.46 -20.92
CA MET A 160 -11.65 -6.54 -19.81
C MET A 160 -10.72 -7.16 -18.77
N TYR A 161 -10.99 -8.39 -18.33
CA TYR A 161 -10.18 -9.06 -17.31
C TYR A 161 -8.80 -9.45 -17.84
N ALA A 162 -8.66 -9.88 -19.09
CA ALA A 162 -7.37 -10.16 -19.70
C ALA A 162 -6.46 -8.91 -19.70
N ARG A 163 -6.97 -7.74 -20.12
CA ARG A 163 -6.23 -6.48 -20.08
C ARG A 163 -5.90 -6.03 -18.67
N TRP A 164 -6.81 -6.26 -17.74
CA TRP A 164 -6.56 -5.95 -16.34
C TRP A 164 -5.44 -6.82 -15.77
N ALA A 165 -5.44 -8.12 -16.05
CA ALA A 165 -4.42 -9.05 -15.63
C ALA A 165 -3.04 -8.68 -16.22
N GLU A 166 -2.96 -8.43 -17.54
CA GLU A 166 -1.74 -7.95 -18.19
C GLU A 166 -1.18 -6.68 -17.52
N LYS A 167 -2.05 -5.69 -17.25
CA LYS A 167 -1.66 -4.42 -16.61
C LYS A 167 -1.14 -4.62 -15.19
N ARG A 168 -1.60 -5.65 -14.48
CA ARG A 168 -1.21 -5.98 -13.11
C ARG A 168 -0.04 -6.96 -13.04
N GLY A 169 0.40 -7.53 -14.17
CA GLY A 169 1.51 -8.47 -14.25
C GLY A 169 1.18 -9.91 -13.85
N PHE A 170 -0.12 -10.28 -13.97
CA PHE A 170 -0.59 -11.66 -13.78
C PHE A 170 -0.41 -12.49 -15.05
#